data_3d59f99bf25d1487d8484b88b2ad5423
#
_entry.id   3d59f99bf25d1487d8484b88b2ad5423
#
_cell.length_a   1.000
_cell.length_b   1.000
_cell.length_c   1.000
_cell.angle_alpha   90.00
_cell.angle_beta   90.00
_cell.angle_gamma   90.00
#
_symmetry.space_group_name_H-M   'P 1'
#
loop_
_entity.id
_entity.type
_entity.pdbx_description
1 polymer ?
#
loop_
_entity_poly.entity_id
_entity_poly.type
_entity_poly.pdbx_seq_one_letter_code
_entity_poly.pdbx_strand_id
1 'polypeptide(L)'
;MFGQTGGAYLGYYSYMIYVLPGLILALYAQSKITKNYAKYSRIRNSRSLTGAEVARIILDRNGLNDVSIKKINGTLTDHYDPRDKSLSLSENVYEGASIASAAVAAHEVGHAIQDKESYRPLALRQTLAPAAQIGSNFAITLVIIGMFVSEVLINLGVALFVVAVLFTIITLPVEIDASKRAKLQLADNIMTDQELVGAGNVLSAAAMTYLASMITAIGNLLRILAISNSRNRRD
;
A
#
# COMPACT_ATOMS: atom_id res chain seq x y z
N MET A 1 -43.83 -14.59 -10.00
CA MET A 1 -42.57 -14.73 -10.76
C MET A 1 -41.73 -13.46 -10.87
N PHE A 2 -41.99 -12.40 -10.04
CA PHE A 2 -41.30 -11.11 -10.09
C PHE A 2 -40.31 -10.83 -8.94
N GLY A 3 -40.03 -11.80 -8.08
CA GLY A 3 -39.18 -11.61 -6.88
C GLY A 3 -37.68 -11.85 -7.05
N GLN A 4 -37.27 -12.63 -8.05
CA GLN A 4 -35.85 -13.03 -8.21
C GLN A 4 -35.00 -12.01 -8.98
N THR A 5 -35.60 -11.20 -9.83
CA THR A 5 -34.90 -10.19 -10.63
C THR A 5 -34.40 -9.01 -9.78
N GLY A 6 -35.16 -8.58 -8.76
CA GLY A 6 -34.79 -7.45 -7.90
C GLY A 6 -33.49 -7.61 -7.11
N GLY A 7 -33.20 -8.84 -6.64
CA GLY A 7 -31.96 -9.12 -5.91
C GLY A 7 -30.70 -9.09 -6.77
N ALA A 8 -30.79 -9.58 -8.01
CA ALA A 8 -29.68 -9.57 -8.95
C ALA A 8 -29.35 -8.13 -9.41
N TYR A 9 -30.36 -7.31 -9.67
CA TYR A 9 -30.18 -5.89 -10.01
C TYR A 9 -29.55 -5.10 -8.84
N LEU A 10 -30.02 -5.29 -7.60
CA LEU A 10 -29.43 -4.66 -6.42
C LEU A 10 -27.96 -5.05 -6.23
N GLY A 11 -27.60 -6.31 -6.45
CA GLY A 11 -26.22 -6.79 -6.41
C GLY A 11 -25.33 -6.12 -7.47
N TYR A 12 -25.83 -6.01 -8.70
CA TYR A 12 -25.13 -5.40 -9.82
C TYR A 12 -24.95 -3.88 -9.62
N TYR A 13 -26.01 -3.14 -9.30
CA TYR A 13 -25.92 -1.70 -9.06
C TYR A 13 -25.05 -1.36 -7.83
N SER A 14 -25.10 -2.15 -6.77
CA SER A 14 -24.22 -1.94 -5.62
C SER A 14 -22.75 -2.15 -5.97
N TYR A 15 -22.42 -3.12 -6.83
CA TYR A 15 -21.07 -3.30 -7.34
C TYR A 15 -20.62 -2.08 -8.14
N MET A 16 -21.43 -1.61 -9.09
CA MET A 16 -21.10 -0.47 -9.94
C MET A 16 -20.90 0.82 -9.14
N ILE A 17 -21.74 1.09 -8.15
CA ILE A 17 -21.67 2.33 -7.36
C ILE A 17 -20.52 2.28 -6.34
N TYR A 18 -20.34 1.18 -5.63
CA TYR A 18 -19.41 1.13 -4.49
C TYR A 18 -18.00 0.66 -4.87
N VAL A 19 -17.85 -0.24 -5.84
CA VAL A 19 -16.57 -0.88 -6.13
C VAL A 19 -15.89 -0.30 -7.37
N LEU A 20 -16.66 0.01 -8.42
CA LEU A 20 -16.12 0.49 -9.69
C LEU A 20 -15.26 1.75 -9.57
N PRO A 21 -15.61 2.78 -8.77
CA PRO A 21 -14.75 3.97 -8.62
C PRO A 21 -13.35 3.61 -8.10
N GLY A 22 -13.26 2.74 -7.09
CA GLY A 22 -11.99 2.27 -6.56
C GLY A 22 -11.19 1.46 -7.58
N LEU A 23 -11.84 0.60 -8.36
CA LEU A 23 -11.20 -0.18 -9.41
C LEU A 23 -10.63 0.71 -10.52
N ILE A 24 -11.39 1.72 -10.98
CA ILE A 24 -10.90 2.69 -11.99
C ILE A 24 -9.67 3.42 -11.47
N LEU A 25 -9.71 3.87 -10.21
CA LEU A 25 -8.57 4.54 -9.59
C LEU A 25 -7.36 3.60 -9.44
N ALA A 26 -7.59 2.33 -9.12
CA ALA A 26 -6.53 1.32 -9.03
C ALA A 26 -5.84 1.08 -10.39
N LEU A 27 -6.61 0.97 -11.47
CA LEU A 27 -6.07 0.82 -12.82
C LEU A 27 -5.28 2.06 -13.26
N TYR A 28 -5.78 3.25 -12.93
CA TYR A 28 -5.07 4.50 -13.20
C TYR A 28 -3.76 4.59 -12.40
N ALA A 29 -3.80 4.30 -11.09
CA ALA A 29 -2.63 4.30 -10.22
C ALA A 29 -1.58 3.28 -10.69
N GLN A 30 -2.00 2.06 -11.05
CA GLN A 30 -1.14 1.02 -11.60
C GLN A 30 -0.47 1.45 -12.91
N SER A 31 -1.22 2.06 -13.82
CA SER A 31 -0.67 2.59 -15.07
C SER A 31 0.36 3.70 -14.80
N LYS A 32 0.06 4.58 -13.84
CA LYS A 32 0.94 5.71 -13.48
C LYS A 32 2.24 5.23 -12.84
N ILE A 33 2.18 4.25 -11.89
CA ILE A 33 3.40 3.72 -11.26
C ILE A 33 4.27 2.99 -12.29
N THR A 34 3.68 2.14 -13.14
CA THR A 34 4.42 1.41 -14.18
C THR A 34 5.12 2.37 -15.15
N LYS A 35 4.41 3.40 -15.63
CA LYS A 35 4.98 4.41 -16.55
C LYS A 35 6.10 5.22 -15.90
N ASN A 36 5.88 5.71 -14.67
CA ASN A 36 6.90 6.52 -13.98
C ASN A 36 8.11 5.68 -13.61
N TYR A 37 7.92 4.48 -13.08
CA TYR A 37 9.02 3.57 -12.77
C TYR A 37 9.83 3.25 -14.04
N ALA A 38 9.19 2.82 -15.13
CA ALA A 38 9.86 2.50 -16.38
C ALA A 38 10.61 3.71 -16.97
N LYS A 39 10.03 4.93 -16.86
CA LYS A 39 10.71 6.15 -17.33
C LYS A 39 11.96 6.46 -16.50
N TYR A 40 11.82 6.53 -15.19
CA TYR A 40 12.87 7.00 -14.30
C TYR A 40 13.90 5.93 -13.92
N SER A 41 13.63 4.65 -14.19
CA SER A 41 14.63 3.58 -14.13
C SER A 41 15.67 3.65 -15.23
N ARG A 42 15.36 4.34 -16.34
CA ARG A 42 16.29 4.55 -17.47
C ARG A 42 17.14 5.82 -17.35
N ILE A 43 16.81 6.68 -16.39
CA ILE A 43 17.49 7.95 -16.17
C ILE A 43 18.46 7.78 -15.00
N ARG A 44 19.76 7.78 -15.31
CA ARG A 44 20.81 7.69 -14.31
C ARG A 44 20.80 8.95 -13.44
N ASN A 45 20.96 8.80 -12.12
CA ASN A 45 21.12 9.94 -11.24
C ASN A 45 22.51 10.56 -11.42
N SER A 46 22.63 11.87 -11.20
CA SER A 46 23.82 12.69 -11.46
C SER A 46 25.07 12.21 -10.71
N ARG A 47 24.87 11.64 -9.51
CA ARG A 47 25.96 11.09 -8.69
C ARG A 47 26.31 9.64 -9.02
N SER A 48 25.58 9.01 -9.92
CA SER A 48 25.75 7.60 -10.29
C SER A 48 25.66 6.62 -9.11
N LEU A 49 24.99 7.01 -8.02
CA LEU A 49 24.81 6.19 -6.84
C LEU A 49 23.75 5.10 -7.09
N THR A 50 24.05 3.87 -6.70
CA THR A 50 23.08 2.78 -6.66
C THR A 50 22.04 3.00 -5.58
N GLY A 51 20.89 2.30 -5.64
CA GLY A 51 19.91 2.37 -4.57
C GLY A 51 20.48 1.91 -3.23
N ALA A 52 21.33 0.88 -3.21
CA ALA A 52 22.00 0.43 -1.99
C ALA A 52 22.92 1.50 -1.39
N GLU A 53 23.69 2.21 -2.23
CA GLU A 53 24.55 3.32 -1.77
C GLU A 53 23.73 4.50 -1.26
N VAL A 54 22.64 4.86 -1.93
CA VAL A 54 21.71 5.90 -1.48
C VAL A 54 21.10 5.52 -0.13
N ALA A 55 20.62 4.28 0.01
CA ALA A 55 20.07 3.79 1.28
C ALA A 55 21.11 3.88 2.40
N ARG A 56 22.35 3.43 2.15
CA ARG A 56 23.43 3.47 3.17
C ARG A 56 23.73 4.90 3.60
N ILE A 57 23.87 5.82 2.65
CA ILE A 57 24.11 7.24 2.94
C ILE A 57 22.99 7.81 3.83
N ILE A 58 21.72 7.53 3.51
CA ILE A 58 20.59 8.07 4.27
C ILE A 58 20.52 7.42 5.66
N LEU A 59 20.69 6.09 5.76
CA LEU A 59 20.69 5.37 7.04
C LEU A 59 21.78 5.89 7.97
N ASP A 60 23.01 6.08 7.48
CA ASP A 60 24.14 6.57 8.27
C ASP A 60 23.91 7.99 8.78
N ARG A 61 23.39 8.88 7.94
CA ARG A 61 23.03 10.26 8.33
C ARG A 61 21.97 10.30 9.42
N ASN A 62 21.09 9.31 9.45
CA ASN A 62 20.04 9.21 10.46
C ASN A 62 20.46 8.35 11.66
N GLY A 63 21.75 7.90 11.77
CA GLY A 63 22.23 7.09 12.88
C GLY A 63 21.59 5.71 12.94
N LEU A 64 21.28 5.12 11.78
CA LEU A 64 20.72 3.79 11.57
C LEU A 64 21.80 2.83 11.02
N ASN A 65 23.00 2.88 11.62
CA ASN A 65 24.17 2.11 11.15
C ASN A 65 24.01 0.60 11.32
N ASP A 66 23.12 0.18 12.23
CA ASP A 66 22.77 -1.20 12.53
C ASP A 66 21.81 -1.83 11.51
N VAL A 67 21.17 -1.04 10.66
CA VAL A 67 20.28 -1.54 9.62
C VAL A 67 21.10 -2.19 8.49
N SER A 68 20.89 -3.50 8.29
CA SER A 68 21.53 -4.24 7.20
C SER A 68 20.79 -4.02 5.86
N ILE A 69 21.55 -3.93 4.76
CA ILE A 69 20.96 -3.81 3.42
C ILE A 69 21.17 -5.14 2.68
N LYS A 70 20.08 -5.76 2.24
CA LYS A 70 20.07 -7.07 1.58
C LYS A 70 19.55 -6.95 0.14
N LYS A 71 20.19 -7.67 -0.79
CA LYS A 71 19.65 -7.83 -2.15
C LYS A 71 18.67 -9.01 -2.17
N ILE A 72 17.49 -8.81 -2.77
CA ILE A 72 16.46 -9.83 -2.90
C ILE A 72 15.98 -9.94 -4.36
N ASN A 73 15.43 -11.11 -4.70
CA ASN A 73 14.84 -11.34 -6.03
C ASN A 73 13.48 -10.64 -6.16
N GLY A 74 13.08 -10.36 -7.39
CA GLY A 74 11.79 -9.77 -7.73
C GLY A 74 11.90 -8.35 -8.29
N THR A 75 10.75 -7.73 -8.55
CA THR A 75 10.64 -6.35 -9.02
C THR A 75 9.65 -5.63 -8.14
N LEU A 76 10.05 -4.49 -7.54
CA LEU A 76 9.24 -3.75 -6.58
C LEU A 76 8.81 -4.62 -5.38
N THR A 77 9.70 -5.48 -4.92
CA THR A 77 9.56 -6.29 -3.70
C THR A 77 10.30 -5.68 -2.52
N ASP A 78 10.77 -4.47 -2.71
CA ASP A 78 11.53 -3.69 -1.75
C ASP A 78 10.73 -3.48 -0.46
N HIS A 79 11.38 -3.60 0.69
CA HIS A 79 10.75 -3.39 1.99
C HIS A 79 11.75 -3.21 3.12
N TYR A 80 11.35 -2.52 4.17
CA TYR A 80 12.01 -2.50 5.47
C TYR A 80 11.31 -3.47 6.43
N ASP A 81 12.08 -4.34 7.09
CA ASP A 81 11.57 -5.22 8.17
C ASP A 81 12.09 -4.73 9.53
N PRO A 82 11.20 -4.20 10.40
CA PRO A 82 11.59 -3.68 11.72
C PRO A 82 11.96 -4.79 12.72
N ARG A 83 11.60 -6.06 12.45
CA ARG A 83 11.85 -7.17 13.36
C ARG A 83 13.33 -7.56 13.42
N ASP A 84 13.98 -7.56 12.26
CA ASP A 84 15.41 -7.85 12.11
C ASP A 84 16.24 -6.64 11.69
N LYS A 85 15.63 -5.46 11.61
CA LYS A 85 16.22 -4.20 11.18
C LYS A 85 16.96 -4.36 9.85
N SER A 86 16.28 -4.90 8.86
CA SER A 86 16.84 -5.09 7.53
C SER A 86 16.08 -4.33 6.46
N LEU A 87 16.84 -3.76 5.53
CA LEU A 87 16.35 -3.14 4.31
C LEU A 87 16.59 -4.10 3.16
N SER A 88 15.53 -4.67 2.62
CA SER A 88 15.57 -5.59 1.50
C SER A 88 15.26 -4.84 0.20
N LEU A 89 16.20 -4.83 -0.74
CA LEU A 89 16.06 -4.15 -2.03
C LEU A 89 16.08 -5.16 -3.17
N SER A 90 15.13 -5.03 -4.10
CA SER A 90 15.09 -5.81 -5.33
C SER A 90 16.36 -5.54 -6.17
N GLU A 91 16.80 -6.52 -6.97
CA GLU A 91 18.06 -6.45 -7.72
C GLU A 91 18.19 -5.16 -8.53
N ASN A 92 17.13 -4.78 -9.26
CA ASN A 92 17.13 -3.56 -10.07
C ASN A 92 17.22 -2.27 -9.23
N VAL A 93 16.77 -2.30 -7.98
CA VAL A 93 16.90 -1.16 -7.06
C VAL A 93 18.26 -1.19 -6.38
N TYR A 94 18.71 -2.35 -5.92
CA TYR A 94 19.96 -2.52 -5.21
C TYR A 94 21.16 -2.07 -6.05
N GLU A 95 21.25 -2.54 -7.30
CA GLU A 95 22.37 -2.28 -8.22
C GLU A 95 22.14 -1.10 -9.16
N GLY A 96 20.89 -0.69 -9.33
CA GLY A 96 20.51 0.37 -10.27
C GLY A 96 20.92 1.76 -9.78
N ALA A 97 21.60 2.52 -10.65
CA ALA A 97 22.01 3.91 -10.38
C ALA A 97 21.04 4.91 -11.02
N SER A 98 19.74 4.64 -10.98
CA SER A 98 18.69 5.46 -11.58
C SER A 98 17.99 6.36 -10.56
N ILE A 99 17.23 7.36 -11.06
CA ILE A 99 16.36 8.18 -10.24
C ILE A 99 15.31 7.30 -9.53
N ALA A 100 14.75 6.30 -10.23
CA ALA A 100 13.75 5.41 -9.63
C ALA A 100 14.36 4.54 -8.54
N SER A 101 15.55 3.94 -8.77
CA SER A 101 16.21 3.11 -7.75
C SER A 101 16.52 3.89 -6.48
N ALA A 102 17.03 5.10 -6.61
CA ALA A 102 17.30 5.96 -5.47
C ALA A 102 16.00 6.39 -4.74
N ALA A 103 14.91 6.68 -5.48
CA ALA A 103 13.63 7.05 -4.89
C ALA A 103 13.01 5.89 -4.09
N VAL A 104 13.03 4.66 -4.63
CA VAL A 104 12.51 3.46 -3.94
C VAL A 104 13.35 3.15 -2.72
N ALA A 105 14.68 3.10 -2.85
CA ALA A 105 15.58 2.85 -1.73
C ALA A 105 15.41 3.88 -0.59
N ALA A 106 15.30 5.18 -0.93
CA ALA A 106 15.04 6.22 0.05
C ALA A 106 13.66 6.09 0.72
N HIS A 107 12.65 5.59 0.00
CA HIS A 107 11.32 5.32 0.57
C HIS A 107 11.39 4.25 1.66
N GLU A 108 12.08 3.14 1.40
CA GLU A 108 12.23 2.07 2.38
C GLU A 108 13.05 2.53 3.60
N VAL A 109 14.06 3.39 3.39
CA VAL A 109 14.75 4.05 4.51
C VAL A 109 13.80 5.00 5.27
N GLY A 110 12.84 5.62 4.58
CA GLY A 110 11.77 6.39 5.24
C GLY A 110 11.01 5.58 6.29
N HIS A 111 10.72 4.30 6.04
CA HIS A 111 10.14 3.39 7.04
C HIS A 111 11.10 3.06 8.19
N ALA A 112 12.39 2.92 7.92
CA ALA A 112 13.39 2.74 8.99
C ALA A 112 13.48 3.96 9.91
N ILE A 113 13.37 5.17 9.35
CA ILE A 113 13.34 6.43 10.12
C ILE A 113 12.04 6.51 10.94
N GLN A 114 10.89 6.13 10.38
CA GLN A 114 9.63 6.06 11.10
C GLN A 114 9.70 5.10 12.30
N ASP A 115 10.31 3.94 12.12
CA ASP A 115 10.50 2.94 13.18
C ASP A 115 11.38 3.49 14.29
N LYS A 116 12.54 4.09 13.95
CA LYS A 116 13.43 4.75 14.91
C LYS A 116 12.72 5.82 15.73
N GLU A 117 11.87 6.62 15.11
CA GLU A 117 11.13 7.70 15.74
C GLU A 117 9.84 7.22 16.45
N SER A 118 9.59 5.91 16.47
CA SER A 118 8.38 5.33 17.06
C SER A 118 7.09 5.96 16.48
N TYR A 119 7.04 6.14 15.17
CA TYR A 119 5.91 6.74 14.48
C TYR A 119 4.64 5.91 14.70
N ARG A 120 3.72 6.45 15.50
CA ARG A 120 2.52 5.71 15.98
C ARG A 120 1.70 5.02 14.88
N PRO A 121 1.43 5.65 13.71
CA PRO A 121 0.69 4.96 12.64
C PRO A 121 1.41 3.73 12.12
N LEU A 122 2.75 3.70 12.03
CA LEU A 122 3.53 2.53 11.63
C LEU A 122 3.36 1.38 12.64
N ALA A 123 3.49 1.67 13.93
CA ALA A 123 3.31 0.67 14.99
C ALA A 123 1.89 0.07 14.97
N LEU A 124 0.87 0.93 14.77
CA LEU A 124 -0.52 0.49 14.67
C LEU A 124 -0.75 -0.38 13.42
N ARG A 125 -0.19 0.02 12.26
CA ARG A 125 -0.21 -0.79 11.03
C ARG A 125 0.37 -2.18 11.27
N GLN A 126 1.54 -2.29 11.92
CA GLN A 126 2.19 -3.56 12.22
C GLN A 126 1.34 -4.45 13.13
N THR A 127 0.73 -3.86 14.16
CA THR A 127 -0.16 -4.58 15.09
C THR A 127 -1.42 -5.11 14.38
N LEU A 128 -1.99 -4.35 13.46
CA LEU A 128 -3.21 -4.73 12.74
C LEU A 128 -2.96 -5.68 11.56
N ALA A 129 -1.74 -5.74 11.04
CA ALA A 129 -1.41 -6.50 9.83
C ALA A 129 -1.86 -7.97 9.86
N PRO A 130 -1.62 -8.77 10.93
CA PRO A 130 -2.06 -10.17 10.96
C PRO A 130 -3.58 -10.32 10.92
N ALA A 131 -4.30 -9.49 11.68
CA ALA A 131 -5.77 -9.51 11.71
C ALA A 131 -6.37 -9.02 10.37
N ALA A 132 -5.78 -8.00 9.75
CA ALA A 132 -6.18 -7.51 8.45
C ALA A 132 -5.95 -8.54 7.34
N GLN A 133 -4.85 -9.31 7.41
CA GLN A 133 -4.59 -10.41 6.48
C GLN A 133 -5.66 -11.50 6.57
N ILE A 134 -6.04 -11.91 7.78
CA ILE A 134 -7.14 -12.86 8.00
C ILE A 134 -8.44 -12.25 7.47
N GLY A 135 -8.73 -11.00 7.79
CA GLY A 135 -9.93 -10.30 7.34
C GLY A 135 -10.04 -10.23 5.82
N SER A 136 -8.98 -9.85 5.13
CA SER A 136 -8.99 -9.75 3.67
C SER A 136 -9.19 -11.11 2.97
N ASN A 137 -8.69 -12.20 3.55
CA ASN A 137 -8.77 -13.53 2.95
C ASN A 137 -10.10 -14.24 3.22
N PHE A 138 -10.66 -14.08 4.40
CA PHE A 138 -11.79 -14.90 4.86
C PHE A 138 -13.12 -14.15 5.03
N ALA A 139 -13.09 -12.83 5.14
CA ALA A 139 -14.30 -12.05 5.45
C ALA A 139 -15.43 -12.30 4.45
N ILE A 140 -15.14 -12.22 3.15
CA ILE A 140 -16.15 -12.42 2.10
C ILE A 140 -16.70 -13.84 2.13
N THR A 141 -15.84 -14.83 2.32
CA THR A 141 -16.24 -16.25 2.41
C THR A 141 -17.15 -16.48 3.61
N LEU A 142 -16.84 -15.90 4.77
CA LEU A 142 -17.67 -15.98 5.97
C LEU A 142 -19.03 -15.33 5.76
N VAL A 143 -19.08 -14.16 5.10
CA VAL A 143 -20.36 -13.52 4.77
C VAL A 143 -21.19 -14.38 3.84
N ILE A 144 -20.60 -14.95 2.78
CA ILE A 144 -21.33 -15.81 1.82
C ILE A 144 -21.86 -17.07 2.52
N ILE A 145 -21.03 -17.78 3.28
CA ILE A 145 -21.48 -18.97 4.04
C ILE A 145 -22.55 -18.59 5.04
N GLY A 146 -22.35 -17.47 5.76
CA GLY A 146 -23.29 -16.95 6.75
C GLY A 146 -24.68 -16.65 6.17
N MET A 147 -24.77 -16.24 4.91
CA MET A 147 -26.04 -16.05 4.22
C MET A 147 -26.92 -17.31 4.16
N PHE A 148 -26.33 -18.50 4.25
CA PHE A 148 -27.04 -19.78 4.19
C PHE A 148 -27.11 -20.47 5.55
N VAL A 149 -26.19 -20.18 6.48
CA VAL A 149 -26.02 -20.95 7.71
C VAL A 149 -26.42 -20.17 8.96
N SER A 150 -25.88 -18.94 9.16
CA SER A 150 -26.04 -18.19 10.39
C SER A 150 -25.68 -16.72 10.26
N GLU A 151 -26.49 -15.85 10.87
CA GLU A 151 -26.22 -14.41 10.96
C GLU A 151 -24.91 -14.11 11.74
N VAL A 152 -24.55 -14.94 12.70
CA VAL A 152 -23.30 -14.81 13.46
C VAL A 152 -22.07 -14.85 12.52
N LEU A 153 -22.09 -15.72 11.49
CA LEU A 153 -20.99 -15.77 10.50
C LEU A 153 -20.94 -14.52 9.62
N ILE A 154 -22.10 -13.95 9.28
CA ILE A 154 -22.16 -12.68 8.54
C ILE A 154 -21.50 -11.57 9.37
N ASN A 155 -21.92 -11.44 10.63
CA ASN A 155 -21.42 -10.39 11.53
C ASN A 155 -19.91 -10.55 11.79
N LEU A 156 -19.41 -11.79 11.93
CA LEU A 156 -17.98 -12.06 12.06
C LEU A 156 -17.22 -11.67 10.79
N GLY A 157 -17.73 -12.02 9.62
CA GLY A 157 -17.13 -11.63 8.34
C GLY A 157 -17.09 -10.12 8.16
N VAL A 158 -18.17 -9.41 8.49
CA VAL A 158 -18.20 -7.94 8.47
C VAL A 158 -17.19 -7.34 9.43
N ALA A 159 -17.13 -7.83 10.68
CA ALA A 159 -16.16 -7.33 11.67
C ALA A 159 -14.72 -7.50 11.22
N LEU A 160 -14.36 -8.66 10.67
CA LEU A 160 -13.04 -8.92 10.10
C LEU A 160 -12.74 -8.01 8.92
N PHE A 161 -13.74 -7.74 8.07
CA PHE A 161 -13.55 -6.84 6.93
C PHE A 161 -13.37 -5.38 7.38
N VAL A 162 -14.04 -4.93 8.44
CA VAL A 162 -13.81 -3.61 9.04
C VAL A 162 -12.36 -3.46 9.49
N VAL A 163 -11.76 -4.49 10.11
CA VAL A 163 -10.33 -4.46 10.48
C VAL A 163 -9.43 -4.30 9.23
N ALA A 164 -9.74 -5.01 8.15
CA ALA A 164 -9.00 -4.85 6.89
C ALA A 164 -9.13 -3.43 6.30
N VAL A 165 -10.32 -2.82 6.38
CA VAL A 165 -10.52 -1.41 5.95
C VAL A 165 -9.73 -0.45 6.83
N LEU A 166 -9.78 -0.59 8.15
CA LEU A 166 -8.99 0.23 9.07
C LEU A 166 -7.49 0.13 8.80
N PHE A 167 -7.01 -1.07 8.49
CA PHE A 167 -5.62 -1.27 8.08
C PHE A 167 -5.25 -0.46 6.83
N THR A 168 -6.10 -0.41 5.80
CA THR A 168 -5.83 0.40 4.60
C THR A 168 -5.83 1.89 4.89
N ILE A 169 -6.75 2.35 5.75
CA ILE A 169 -6.84 3.76 6.17
C ILE A 169 -5.56 4.19 6.92
N ILE A 170 -5.06 3.33 7.83
CA ILE A 170 -3.85 3.61 8.61
C ILE A 170 -2.58 3.49 7.76
N THR A 171 -2.58 2.61 6.77
CA THR A 171 -1.45 2.43 5.86
C THR A 171 -1.19 3.68 5.02
N LEU A 172 -2.22 4.37 4.54
CA LEU A 172 -2.06 5.54 3.67
C LEU A 172 -1.20 6.67 4.28
N PRO A 173 -1.43 7.17 5.51
CA PRO A 173 -0.55 8.18 6.12
C PRO A 173 0.88 7.67 6.36
N VAL A 174 1.08 6.39 6.64
CA VAL A 174 2.41 5.78 6.79
C VAL A 174 3.20 5.92 5.48
N GLU A 175 2.60 5.54 4.36
CA GLU A 175 3.23 5.58 3.04
C GLU A 175 3.49 7.01 2.54
N ILE A 176 2.56 7.93 2.81
CA ILE A 176 2.73 9.35 2.49
C ILE A 176 3.88 9.96 3.30
N ASP A 177 3.97 9.65 4.58
CA ASP A 177 5.04 10.17 5.45
C ASP A 177 6.40 9.58 5.08
N ALA A 178 6.50 8.26 4.80
CA ALA A 178 7.72 7.63 4.30
C ALA A 178 8.20 8.28 3.00
N SER A 179 7.29 8.54 2.05
CA SER A 179 7.60 9.22 0.79
C SER A 179 8.05 10.68 0.99
N LYS A 180 7.48 11.40 1.96
CA LYS A 180 7.92 12.76 2.32
C LYS A 180 9.33 12.75 2.89
N ARG A 181 9.61 11.82 3.82
CA ARG A 181 10.96 11.63 4.39
C ARG A 181 11.96 11.29 3.31
N ALA A 182 11.65 10.34 2.43
CA ALA A 182 12.48 10.00 1.29
C ALA A 182 12.86 11.23 0.45
N LYS A 183 11.87 12.05 0.08
CA LYS A 183 12.11 13.25 -0.70
C LYS A 183 13.02 14.27 0.01
N LEU A 184 12.82 14.48 1.32
CA LEU A 184 13.68 15.36 2.11
C LEU A 184 15.12 14.86 2.18
N GLN A 185 15.31 13.54 2.40
CA GLN A 185 16.63 12.93 2.46
C GLN A 185 17.36 12.99 1.10
N LEU A 186 16.64 12.78 0.00
CA LEU A 186 17.20 12.90 -1.36
C LEU A 186 17.59 14.33 -1.70
N ALA A 187 16.86 15.34 -1.22
CA ALA A 187 17.15 16.75 -1.42
C ALA A 187 18.43 17.19 -0.68
N ASP A 188 18.83 16.47 0.37
CA ASP A 188 20.05 16.77 1.12
C ASP A 188 21.30 16.22 0.40
N ASN A 189 21.73 16.94 -0.63
CA ASN A 189 22.94 16.66 -1.40
C ASN A 189 23.03 15.25 -2.03
N ILE A 190 21.91 14.59 -2.31
CA ILE A 190 21.88 13.31 -3.05
C ILE A 190 21.41 13.53 -4.49
N MET A 191 20.36 14.33 -4.67
CA MET A 191 19.74 14.61 -5.96
C MET A 191 19.66 16.11 -6.24
N THR A 192 19.72 16.47 -7.52
CA THR A 192 19.41 17.82 -8.00
C THR A 192 17.88 18.08 -7.96
N ASP A 193 17.47 19.36 -8.01
CA ASP A 193 16.06 19.73 -8.04
C ASP A 193 15.29 19.08 -9.19
N GLN A 194 15.93 18.95 -10.35
CA GLN A 194 15.32 18.30 -11.51
C GLN A 194 15.12 16.79 -11.29
N GLU A 195 16.06 16.12 -10.64
CA GLU A 195 15.94 14.70 -10.27
C GLU A 195 14.90 14.46 -9.19
N LEU A 196 14.76 15.42 -8.23
CA LEU A 196 13.73 15.39 -7.19
C LEU A 196 12.32 15.44 -7.75
N VAL A 197 12.09 16.11 -8.89
CA VAL A 197 10.81 16.04 -9.61
C VAL A 197 10.55 14.62 -10.09
N GLY A 198 11.58 13.96 -10.65
CA GLY A 198 11.49 12.56 -11.09
C GLY A 198 11.22 11.59 -9.94
N ALA A 199 11.96 11.69 -8.85
CA ALA A 199 11.77 10.91 -7.64
C ALA A 199 10.36 11.13 -7.05
N GLY A 200 9.90 12.37 -6.97
CA GLY A 200 8.56 12.73 -6.53
C GLY A 200 7.45 12.12 -7.38
N ASN A 201 7.66 12.01 -8.71
CA ASN A 201 6.71 11.34 -9.61
C ASN A 201 6.62 9.83 -9.34
N VAL A 202 7.74 9.16 -9.04
CA VAL A 202 7.76 7.74 -8.66
C VAL A 202 7.04 7.55 -7.33
N LEU A 203 7.42 8.29 -6.29
CA LEU A 203 6.86 8.21 -4.95
C LEU A 203 5.37 8.53 -4.90
N SER A 204 4.94 9.59 -5.58
CA SER A 204 3.51 9.96 -5.63
C SER A 204 2.66 8.94 -6.38
N ALA A 205 3.20 8.31 -7.42
CA ALA A 205 2.50 7.25 -8.14
C ALA A 205 2.30 6.01 -7.25
N ALA A 206 3.31 5.65 -6.44
CA ALA A 206 3.18 4.59 -5.45
C ALA A 206 2.12 4.92 -4.38
N ALA A 207 2.13 6.14 -3.83
CA ALA A 207 1.14 6.57 -2.85
C ALA A 207 -0.32 6.50 -3.37
N MET A 208 -0.53 6.73 -4.67
CA MET A 208 -1.87 6.59 -5.29
C MET A 208 -2.40 5.16 -5.27
N THR A 209 -1.55 4.13 -5.26
CA THR A 209 -2.00 2.73 -5.18
C THR A 209 -2.61 2.44 -3.80
N TYR A 210 -2.06 3.02 -2.75
CA TYR A 210 -2.62 2.90 -1.39
C TYR A 210 -3.94 3.65 -1.24
N LEU A 211 -4.06 4.84 -1.85
CA LEU A 211 -5.33 5.57 -1.91
C LEU A 211 -6.41 4.74 -2.64
N ALA A 212 -6.06 4.14 -3.77
CA ALA A 212 -6.96 3.30 -4.54
C ALA A 212 -7.39 2.05 -3.75
N SER A 213 -6.46 1.41 -3.04
CA SER A 213 -6.73 0.27 -2.18
C SER A 213 -7.70 0.63 -1.04
N MET A 214 -7.49 1.79 -0.40
CA MET A 214 -8.39 2.29 0.65
C MET A 214 -9.80 2.53 0.13
N ILE A 215 -9.95 3.23 -1.01
CA ILE A 215 -11.26 3.51 -1.63
C ILE A 215 -11.95 2.20 -2.02
N THR A 216 -11.22 1.24 -2.60
CA THR A 216 -11.75 -0.08 -2.96
C THR A 216 -12.22 -0.86 -1.73
N ALA A 217 -11.44 -0.83 -0.64
CA ALA A 217 -11.80 -1.51 0.60
C ALA A 217 -13.06 -0.91 1.23
N ILE A 218 -13.16 0.42 1.29
CA ILE A 218 -14.36 1.13 1.77
C ILE A 218 -15.57 0.78 0.89
N GLY A 219 -15.42 0.83 -0.43
CA GLY A 219 -16.47 0.48 -1.38
C GLY A 219 -16.97 -0.96 -1.20
N ASN A 220 -16.08 -1.93 -1.01
CA ASN A 220 -16.44 -3.31 -0.72
C ASN A 220 -17.16 -3.45 0.63
N LEU A 221 -16.75 -2.72 1.67
CA LEU A 221 -17.44 -2.72 2.96
C LEU A 221 -18.88 -2.21 2.81
N LEU A 222 -19.06 -1.08 2.15
CA LEU A 222 -20.40 -0.51 1.89
C LEU A 222 -21.28 -1.47 1.09
N ARG A 223 -20.71 -2.16 0.10
CA ARG A 223 -21.41 -3.19 -0.66
C ARG A 223 -21.85 -4.36 0.22
N ILE A 224 -20.97 -4.88 1.08
CA ILE A 224 -21.28 -5.98 1.99
C ILE A 224 -22.41 -5.57 2.94
N LEU A 225 -22.35 -4.37 3.51
CA LEU A 225 -23.39 -3.83 4.40
C LEU A 225 -24.72 -3.65 3.67
N ALA A 226 -24.72 -3.17 2.42
CA ALA A 226 -25.94 -3.04 1.61
C ALA A 226 -26.59 -4.40 1.35
N ILE A 227 -25.80 -5.45 1.05
CA ILE A 227 -26.30 -6.82 0.85
C ILE A 227 -26.85 -7.40 2.15
N SER A 228 -26.13 -7.28 3.26
CA SER A 228 -26.56 -7.77 4.58
C SER A 228 -27.87 -7.12 5.03
N ASN A 229 -27.99 -5.80 4.90
CA ASN A 229 -29.20 -5.07 5.33
C ASN A 229 -30.42 -5.35 4.44
N SER A 230 -30.24 -5.78 3.21
CA SER A 230 -31.35 -6.16 2.32
C SER A 230 -32.03 -7.47 2.75
N ARG A 231 -31.34 -8.32 3.51
CA ARG A 231 -31.87 -9.56 4.10
C ARG A 231 -32.72 -9.25 5.34
N ASN A 232 -32.23 -8.42 6.27
CA ASN A 232 -32.95 -8.06 7.49
C ASN A 232 -34.30 -7.34 7.25
N ARG A 233 -34.57 -6.89 6.02
CA ARG A 233 -35.86 -6.28 5.63
C ARG A 233 -36.83 -7.29 5.03
N ARG A 234 -36.43 -8.55 4.88
CA ARG A 234 -37.28 -9.62 4.29
C ARG A 234 -37.75 -10.63 5.34
N ASP A 235 -37.16 -10.62 6.51
CA ASP A 235 -37.58 -11.32 7.72
C ASP A 235 -38.44 -10.37 8.59
#